data_d03a0be4a86d2c86ba72bd7e425ac6f5
#
_entry.id   d03a0be4a86d2c86ba72bd7e425ac6f5
#
_cell.length_a   1.000
_cell.length_b   1.000
_cell.length_c   1.000
_cell.angle_alpha   90.00
_cell.angle_beta   90.00
_cell.angle_gamma   90.00
#
_symmetry.space_group_name_H-M   'P 1'
#
loop_
_entity.id
_entity.type
_entity.pdbx_description
1 polymer ?
#
loop_
_entity_poly.entity_id
_entity_poly.type
_entity_poly.pdbx_seq_one_letter_code
_entity_poly.pdbx_strand_id
1 'polypeptide(L)'
;MNGKTVLILERLLDGRPHKLRDLAQRLEISVRLVRYEMQEVDAFLRREGFPALQYERPAGLRLMLTQAQHKALSKKLASLDTYDYAMTSAERRCVMTLMLIASGGEALTGQYFADQLGVSKSSIDKDMALLKTDLLGSGVRLESRVGKGSTLEGEEQALRHCGVRLLEQHVDFAGLYSGDAEGSDMVGSWACRLFCGEELSALFELLRSMEQAELGKWLGYDSFRMLTFTLAVTLVRVRAGKAVQAVPASMALVKTSGEYVHAVQLAGELEKRFEVRLPAGEVYALAILLAGAKYVTPEPYLKEDWAGVQVLLDRLVRGMSEEMDIAFTEDEEIYNALQAHLGPTVFRLRHDIPITNPNLQEIRKNYAVCFEALERVLKKLDSELLAGITEDDVAYLVLHFCAAMERSKRMMPVSRVAIVCVHGAGTASLLRELVCSKFKNIRVVATAT
;
A
#
# COMPACT_ATOMS: atom_id res chain seq x y z
N MET A 1 9.32 0.15 -26.53
CA MET A 1 7.99 0.44 -25.96
C MET A 1 8.18 1.21 -24.66
N ASN A 2 7.31 2.13 -24.28
CA ASN A 2 7.40 2.81 -22.99
C ASN A 2 6.32 2.29 -22.02
N GLY A 3 6.38 2.61 -20.72
CA GLY A 3 5.43 2.11 -19.72
C GLY A 3 3.97 2.43 -20.03
N LYS A 4 3.69 3.56 -20.64
CA LYS A 4 2.33 3.94 -21.04
C LYS A 4 1.81 3.05 -22.16
N THR A 5 2.68 2.71 -23.12
CA THR A 5 2.37 1.77 -24.21
C THR A 5 2.06 0.39 -23.64
N VAL A 6 2.84 -0.10 -22.65
CA VAL A 6 2.60 -1.38 -21.95
C VAL A 6 1.28 -1.36 -21.22
N LEU A 7 1.02 -0.34 -20.38
CA LEU A 7 -0.22 -0.19 -19.63
C LEU A 7 -1.47 -0.14 -20.53
N ILE A 8 -1.37 0.54 -21.68
CA ILE A 8 -2.45 0.55 -22.68
C ILE A 8 -2.66 -0.86 -23.23
N LEU A 9 -1.56 -1.55 -23.56
CA LEU A 9 -1.63 -2.89 -24.14
C LEU A 9 -2.21 -3.92 -23.15
N GLU A 10 -1.79 -3.88 -21.90
CA GLU A 10 -2.35 -4.70 -20.82
C GLU A 10 -3.85 -4.50 -20.65
N ARG A 11 -4.33 -3.25 -20.74
CA ARG A 11 -5.78 -2.97 -20.67
C ARG A 11 -6.54 -3.53 -21.86
N LEU A 12 -5.92 -3.58 -23.04
CA LEU A 12 -6.56 -4.12 -24.24
C LEU A 12 -6.54 -5.66 -24.28
N LEU A 13 -5.77 -6.32 -23.40
CA LEU A 13 -5.76 -7.78 -23.26
C LEU A 13 -7.11 -8.35 -22.79
N ASP A 14 -7.97 -7.56 -22.13
CA ASP A 14 -9.30 -8.02 -21.73
C ASP A 14 -10.24 -8.31 -22.92
N GLY A 15 -9.81 -7.98 -24.14
CA GLY A 15 -10.55 -8.19 -25.39
C GLY A 15 -11.82 -7.36 -25.52
N ARG A 16 -12.06 -6.38 -24.62
CA ARG A 16 -13.21 -5.48 -24.65
C ARG A 16 -12.90 -4.20 -25.43
N PRO A 17 -13.90 -3.55 -26.03
CA PRO A 17 -13.69 -2.26 -26.66
C PRO A 17 -13.51 -1.14 -25.60
N HIS A 18 -12.48 -0.33 -25.75
CA HIS A 18 -12.17 0.79 -24.88
C HIS A 18 -12.22 2.12 -25.63
N LYS A 19 -12.94 3.11 -25.09
CA LYS A 19 -12.92 4.48 -25.64
C LYS A 19 -11.61 5.17 -25.26
N LEU A 20 -11.05 5.95 -26.19
CA LEU A 20 -9.82 6.70 -25.94
C LEU A 20 -9.91 7.64 -24.72
N ARG A 21 -11.11 8.19 -24.46
CA ARG A 21 -11.33 9.04 -23.28
C ARG A 21 -11.26 8.24 -21.98
N ASP A 22 -11.80 7.03 -21.97
CA ASP A 22 -11.81 6.16 -20.78
C ASP A 22 -10.39 5.68 -20.47
N LEU A 23 -9.60 5.33 -21.49
CA LEU A 23 -8.18 5.03 -21.34
C LEU A 23 -7.39 6.23 -20.82
N ALA A 24 -7.63 7.43 -21.39
CA ALA A 24 -6.97 8.66 -20.97
C ALA A 24 -7.26 8.99 -19.50
N GLN A 25 -8.51 8.86 -19.08
CA GLN A 25 -8.93 9.14 -17.70
C GLN A 25 -8.32 8.13 -16.71
N ARG A 26 -8.32 6.83 -17.05
CA ARG A 26 -7.78 5.77 -16.16
C ARG A 26 -6.27 5.81 -16.04
N LEU A 27 -5.58 6.24 -17.09
CA LEU A 27 -4.11 6.32 -17.14
C LEU A 27 -3.60 7.73 -16.76
N GLU A 28 -4.49 8.63 -16.37
CA GLU A 28 -4.19 10.02 -16.01
C GLU A 28 -3.36 10.77 -17.07
N ILE A 29 -3.63 10.50 -18.34
CA ILE A 29 -2.93 11.11 -19.48
C ILE A 29 -3.92 11.78 -20.44
N SER A 30 -3.40 12.66 -21.31
CA SER A 30 -4.26 13.31 -22.31
C SER A 30 -4.71 12.35 -23.42
N VAL A 31 -5.91 12.54 -23.95
CA VAL A 31 -6.41 11.77 -25.11
C VAL A 31 -5.47 11.87 -26.32
N ARG A 32 -4.76 13.01 -26.46
CA ARG A 32 -3.74 13.21 -27.51
C ARG A 32 -2.56 12.26 -27.32
N LEU A 33 -2.13 12.08 -26.07
CA LEU A 33 -1.04 11.18 -25.74
C LEU A 33 -1.46 9.72 -25.95
N VAL A 34 -2.69 9.35 -25.53
CA VAL A 34 -3.22 8.00 -25.84
C VAL A 34 -3.15 7.71 -27.33
N ARG A 35 -3.55 8.65 -28.20
CA ARG A 35 -3.47 8.45 -29.66
C ARG A 35 -2.05 8.27 -30.16
N TYR A 36 -1.09 8.96 -29.59
CA TYR A 36 0.31 8.79 -29.91
C TYR A 36 0.83 7.41 -29.51
N GLU A 37 0.56 7.02 -28.26
CA GLU A 37 0.96 5.71 -27.74
C GLU A 37 0.30 4.55 -28.49
N MET A 38 -0.92 4.73 -29.02
CA MET A 38 -1.59 3.72 -29.86
C MET A 38 -0.82 3.37 -31.14
N GLN A 39 -0.07 4.32 -31.69
CA GLN A 39 0.80 4.06 -32.85
C GLN A 39 1.96 3.14 -32.47
N GLU A 40 2.53 3.35 -31.31
CA GLU A 40 3.59 2.51 -30.75
C GLU A 40 3.08 1.09 -30.41
N VAL A 41 1.85 0.99 -29.82
CA VAL A 41 1.18 -0.30 -29.59
C VAL A 41 1.01 -1.06 -30.91
N ASP A 42 0.50 -0.40 -31.95
CA ASP A 42 0.25 -1.05 -33.25
C ASP A 42 1.54 -1.45 -33.94
N ALA A 43 2.60 -0.63 -33.84
CA ALA A 43 3.93 -0.93 -34.34
C ALA A 43 4.53 -2.15 -33.62
N PHE A 44 4.39 -2.22 -32.30
CA PHE A 44 4.85 -3.36 -31.50
C PHE A 44 4.11 -4.65 -31.89
N LEU A 45 2.76 -4.61 -31.92
CA LEU A 45 1.94 -5.78 -32.29
C LEU A 45 2.34 -6.33 -33.66
N ARG A 46 2.53 -5.46 -34.65
CA ARG A 46 2.96 -5.87 -35.99
C ARG A 46 4.35 -6.47 -36.01
N ARG A 47 5.31 -5.85 -35.30
CA ARG A 47 6.69 -6.35 -35.22
C ARG A 47 6.75 -7.75 -34.63
N GLU A 48 5.91 -8.00 -33.63
CA GLU A 48 5.87 -9.27 -32.91
C GLU A 48 4.90 -10.31 -33.50
N GLY A 49 4.27 -9.98 -34.67
CA GLY A 49 3.38 -10.90 -35.38
C GLY A 49 1.99 -11.08 -34.75
N PHE A 50 1.57 -10.15 -33.91
CA PHE A 50 0.23 -10.13 -33.34
C PHE A 50 -0.77 -9.37 -34.24
N PRO A 51 -2.10 -9.64 -34.08
CA PRO A 51 -3.13 -8.89 -34.79
C PRO A 51 -3.07 -7.38 -34.49
N ALA A 52 -3.35 -6.54 -35.50
CA ALA A 52 -3.43 -5.12 -35.32
C ALA A 52 -4.67 -4.72 -34.49
N LEU A 53 -4.63 -3.53 -33.89
CA LEU A 53 -5.74 -2.97 -33.17
C LEU A 53 -6.94 -2.72 -34.10
N GLN A 54 -8.13 -3.05 -33.62
CA GLN A 54 -9.39 -2.81 -34.31
C GLN A 54 -10.12 -1.63 -33.68
N TYR A 55 -10.70 -0.78 -34.54
CA TYR A 55 -11.49 0.35 -34.09
C TYR A 55 -12.97 0.14 -34.42
N GLU A 56 -13.79 -0.14 -33.39
CA GLU A 56 -15.22 -0.38 -33.51
C GLU A 56 -16.00 0.91 -33.15
N ARG A 57 -16.66 1.53 -34.09
CA ARG A 57 -17.55 2.68 -33.81
C ARG A 57 -18.94 2.20 -33.41
N PRO A 58 -19.53 2.71 -32.32
CA PRO A 58 -19.07 3.73 -31.38
C PRO A 58 -18.31 3.18 -30.17
N ALA A 59 -18.04 1.87 -30.10
CA ALA A 59 -17.58 1.16 -28.92
C ALA A 59 -16.12 1.49 -28.52
N GLY A 60 -15.24 1.77 -29.47
CA GLY A 60 -13.85 2.16 -29.19
C GLY A 60 -12.81 1.22 -29.80
N LEU A 61 -11.66 1.15 -29.19
CA LEU A 61 -10.50 0.35 -29.56
C LEU A 61 -10.56 -1.03 -28.93
N ARG A 62 -10.20 -2.05 -29.69
CA ARG A 62 -10.20 -3.46 -29.24
C ARG A 62 -9.02 -4.22 -29.82
N LEU A 63 -8.48 -5.13 -29.03
CA LEU A 63 -7.49 -6.11 -29.46
C LEU A 63 -8.12 -7.51 -29.44
N MET A 64 -8.21 -8.14 -30.62
CA MET A 64 -8.79 -9.48 -30.77
C MET A 64 -7.68 -10.52 -30.86
N LEU A 65 -7.55 -11.33 -29.82
CA LEU A 65 -6.54 -12.38 -29.72
C LEU A 65 -7.20 -13.75 -29.55
N THR A 66 -6.63 -14.76 -30.15
CA THR A 66 -6.92 -16.16 -29.77
C THR A 66 -6.33 -16.44 -28.38
N GLN A 67 -6.80 -17.49 -27.70
CA GLN A 67 -6.31 -17.86 -26.37
C GLN A 67 -4.79 -18.14 -26.38
N ALA A 68 -4.26 -18.72 -27.44
CA ALA A 68 -2.83 -18.97 -27.62
C ALA A 68 -2.05 -17.64 -27.78
N GLN A 69 -2.57 -16.69 -28.59
CA GLN A 69 -1.97 -15.38 -28.79
C GLN A 69 -2.03 -14.53 -27.51
N HIS A 70 -3.14 -14.60 -26.77
CA HIS A 70 -3.28 -13.92 -25.47
C HIS A 70 -2.18 -14.40 -24.51
N LYS A 71 -2.04 -15.71 -24.33
CA LYS A 71 -0.98 -16.29 -23.47
C LYS A 71 0.43 -15.93 -23.95
N ALA A 72 0.67 -15.94 -25.25
CA ALA A 72 1.96 -15.57 -25.83
C ALA A 72 2.28 -14.09 -25.61
N LEU A 73 1.30 -13.20 -25.82
CA LEU A 73 1.48 -11.75 -25.63
C LEU A 73 1.65 -11.40 -24.14
N SER A 74 0.86 -11.98 -23.24
CA SER A 74 1.01 -11.79 -21.79
C SER A 74 2.39 -12.24 -21.32
N LYS A 75 2.85 -13.43 -21.75
CA LYS A 75 4.20 -13.91 -21.43
C LYS A 75 5.28 -12.97 -21.98
N LYS A 76 5.09 -12.42 -23.17
CA LYS A 76 6.05 -11.52 -23.80
C LYS A 76 6.09 -10.14 -23.12
N LEU A 77 4.94 -9.63 -22.66
CA LEU A 77 4.88 -8.39 -21.88
C LEU A 77 5.59 -8.56 -20.52
N ALA A 78 5.39 -9.69 -19.87
CA ALA A 78 6.09 -10.03 -18.62
C ALA A 78 7.61 -10.25 -18.80
N SER A 79 8.06 -10.64 -19.99
CA SER A 79 9.48 -10.89 -20.32
C SER A 79 10.14 -9.78 -21.13
N LEU A 80 9.56 -8.57 -21.18
CA LEU A 80 10.17 -7.43 -21.86
C LEU A 80 11.52 -7.11 -21.23
N ASP A 81 12.58 -7.35 -22.00
CA ASP A 81 13.94 -7.07 -21.57
C ASP A 81 14.14 -5.55 -21.40
N THR A 82 15.01 -5.14 -20.47
CA THR A 82 15.32 -3.74 -20.16
C THR A 82 15.67 -2.89 -21.38
N TYR A 83 16.10 -3.51 -22.47
CA TYR A 83 16.45 -2.85 -23.74
C TYR A 83 15.25 -2.44 -24.60
N ASP A 84 14.11 -3.09 -24.46
CA ASP A 84 12.89 -2.77 -25.25
C ASP A 84 11.94 -1.80 -24.54
N TYR A 85 12.18 -1.54 -23.25
CA TYR A 85 11.34 -0.69 -22.41
C TYR A 85 12.00 0.66 -22.12
N ALA A 86 11.48 1.73 -22.70
CA ALA A 86 11.90 3.09 -22.37
C ALA A 86 11.17 3.61 -21.13
N MET A 87 11.83 3.62 -19.98
CA MET A 87 11.28 4.15 -18.73
C MET A 87 10.83 5.60 -18.88
N THR A 88 9.70 5.94 -18.29
CA THR A 88 9.24 7.31 -18.12
C THR A 88 10.17 8.09 -17.17
N SER A 89 10.12 9.42 -17.20
CA SER A 89 10.89 10.27 -16.26
C SER A 89 10.59 9.94 -14.80
N ALA A 90 9.32 9.63 -14.47
CA ALA A 90 8.91 9.26 -13.10
C ALA A 90 9.53 7.93 -12.67
N GLU A 91 9.44 6.90 -13.50
CA GLU A 91 10.05 5.58 -13.23
C GLU A 91 11.57 5.69 -13.07
N ARG A 92 12.25 6.44 -13.95
CA ARG A 92 13.70 6.65 -13.82
C ARG A 92 14.04 7.30 -12.48
N ARG A 93 13.28 8.30 -12.03
CA ARG A 93 13.52 8.95 -10.72
C ARG A 93 13.32 7.98 -9.54
N CYS A 94 12.33 7.09 -9.60
CA CYS A 94 12.18 6.02 -8.61
C CYS A 94 13.41 5.11 -8.60
N VAL A 95 13.84 4.63 -9.77
CA VAL A 95 15.03 3.76 -9.88
C VAL A 95 16.30 4.48 -9.44
N MET A 96 16.51 5.75 -9.81
CA MET A 96 17.64 6.55 -9.35
C MET A 96 17.65 6.69 -7.83
N THR A 97 16.49 6.86 -7.20
CA THR A 97 16.36 6.89 -5.73
C THR A 97 16.78 5.55 -5.12
N LEU A 98 16.28 4.44 -5.65
CA LEU A 98 16.66 3.09 -5.19
C LEU A 98 18.17 2.84 -5.34
N MET A 99 18.77 3.23 -6.47
CA MET A 99 20.22 3.10 -6.69
C MET A 99 21.03 3.93 -5.70
N LEU A 100 20.61 5.17 -5.40
CA LEU A 100 21.25 6.02 -4.40
C LEU A 100 21.12 5.48 -2.98
N ILE A 101 20.00 4.85 -2.64
CA ILE A 101 19.83 4.18 -1.34
C ILE A 101 20.76 2.96 -1.28
N ALA A 102 20.78 2.14 -2.31
CA ALA A 102 21.60 0.93 -2.36
C ALA A 102 23.11 1.22 -2.40
N SER A 103 23.53 2.39 -2.95
CA SER A 103 24.95 2.77 -3.02
C SER A 103 25.62 2.97 -1.66
N GLY A 104 24.85 2.96 -0.57
CA GLY A 104 25.41 3.13 0.78
C GLY A 104 26.02 4.52 1.04
N GLY A 105 25.63 5.54 0.27
CA GLY A 105 26.16 6.90 0.36
C GLY A 105 27.38 7.16 -0.52
N GLU A 106 27.77 6.20 -1.37
CA GLU A 106 28.69 6.46 -2.46
C GLU A 106 28.04 7.37 -3.49
N ALA A 107 28.80 8.34 -3.99
CA ALA A 107 28.29 9.30 -4.96
C ALA A 107 28.18 8.68 -6.35
N LEU A 108 26.97 8.70 -6.92
CA LEU A 108 26.69 8.21 -8.26
C LEU A 108 26.70 9.39 -9.26
N THR A 109 27.40 9.23 -10.38
CA THR A 109 27.50 10.29 -11.40
C THR A 109 26.30 10.30 -12.34
N GLY A 110 26.01 11.46 -12.95
CA GLY A 110 24.99 11.55 -13.99
C GLY A 110 25.25 10.62 -15.19
N GLN A 111 26.55 10.38 -15.51
CA GLN A 111 26.91 9.43 -16.55
C GLN A 111 26.59 7.98 -16.14
N TYR A 112 26.85 7.60 -14.90
CA TYR A 112 26.50 6.28 -14.38
C TYR A 112 25.00 6.00 -14.52
N PHE A 113 24.15 6.95 -14.14
CA PHE A 113 22.70 6.80 -14.33
C PHE A 113 22.32 6.72 -15.81
N ALA A 114 22.94 7.53 -16.67
CA ALA A 114 22.68 7.51 -18.10
C ALA A 114 22.98 6.14 -18.70
N ASP A 115 24.12 5.55 -18.34
CA ASP A 115 24.57 4.24 -18.79
C ASP A 115 23.67 3.11 -18.27
N GLN A 116 23.30 3.15 -16.97
CA GLN A 116 22.44 2.14 -16.36
C GLN A 116 21.00 2.17 -16.88
N LEU A 117 20.48 3.36 -17.17
CA LEU A 117 19.07 3.55 -17.56
C LEU A 117 18.88 3.68 -19.09
N GLY A 118 19.97 3.61 -19.87
CA GLY A 118 19.92 3.66 -21.32
C GLY A 118 19.40 4.98 -21.89
N VAL A 119 19.67 6.12 -21.22
CA VAL A 119 19.18 7.44 -21.64
C VAL A 119 20.30 8.46 -21.74
N SER A 120 20.03 9.62 -22.38
CA SER A 120 21.01 10.71 -22.47
C SER A 120 21.29 11.34 -21.10
N LYS A 121 22.53 11.83 -20.91
CA LYS A 121 22.91 12.59 -19.71
C LYS A 121 21.99 13.81 -19.49
N SER A 122 21.57 14.49 -20.58
CA SER A 122 20.65 15.63 -20.47
C SER A 122 19.26 15.24 -19.95
N SER A 123 18.81 14.01 -20.19
CA SER A 123 17.59 13.47 -19.59
C SER A 123 17.76 13.24 -18.10
N ILE A 124 18.89 12.67 -17.69
CA ILE A 124 19.23 12.49 -16.27
C ILE A 124 19.33 13.82 -15.54
N ASP A 125 19.95 14.85 -16.12
CA ASP A 125 20.05 16.17 -15.50
C ASP A 125 18.66 16.79 -15.22
N LYS A 126 17.69 16.60 -16.12
CA LYS A 126 16.29 16.99 -15.91
C LYS A 126 15.62 16.16 -14.83
N ASP A 127 15.81 14.84 -14.85
CA ASP A 127 15.25 13.94 -13.83
C ASP A 127 15.83 14.24 -12.45
N MET A 128 17.12 14.55 -12.33
CA MET A 128 17.76 14.97 -11.07
C MET A 128 17.17 16.25 -10.50
N ALA A 129 16.83 17.21 -11.36
CA ALA A 129 16.18 18.45 -10.92
C ALA A 129 14.77 18.18 -10.35
N LEU A 130 14.01 17.30 -10.99
CA LEU A 130 12.67 16.89 -10.50
C LEU A 130 12.76 16.02 -9.25
N LEU A 131 13.76 15.15 -9.14
CA LEU A 131 13.98 14.29 -7.98
C LEU A 131 14.13 15.07 -6.69
N LYS A 132 14.77 16.24 -6.73
CA LYS A 132 14.86 17.14 -5.57
C LYS A 132 13.48 17.57 -5.06
N THR A 133 12.53 17.75 -5.98
CA THR A 133 11.15 18.11 -5.64
C THR A 133 10.38 16.90 -5.09
N ASP A 134 10.57 15.73 -5.69
CA ASP A 134 9.89 14.50 -5.28
C ASP A 134 10.29 14.08 -3.84
N LEU A 135 11.49 14.42 -3.41
CA LEU A 135 11.99 14.11 -2.06
C LEU A 135 11.55 15.13 -0.99
N LEU A 136 10.84 16.22 -1.36
CA LEU A 136 10.38 17.19 -0.37
C LEU A 136 9.41 16.53 0.63
N GLY A 137 9.67 16.77 1.91
CA GLY A 137 8.84 16.23 3.01
C GLY A 137 9.16 14.78 3.42
N SER A 138 10.05 14.07 2.70
CA SER A 138 10.43 12.69 3.04
C SER A 138 11.52 12.58 4.12
N GLY A 139 12.08 13.69 4.59
CA GLY A 139 13.24 13.67 5.47
C GLY A 139 14.57 13.35 4.76
N VAL A 140 14.55 13.15 3.43
CA VAL A 140 15.69 12.83 2.59
C VAL A 140 15.97 13.97 1.61
N ARG A 141 17.24 14.29 1.37
CA ARG A 141 17.66 15.34 0.45
C ARG A 141 18.67 14.79 -0.56
N LEU A 142 18.56 15.27 -1.81
CA LEU A 142 19.51 14.96 -2.86
C LEU A 142 20.62 16.02 -2.86
N GLU A 143 21.83 15.59 -2.51
CA GLU A 143 23.03 16.41 -2.60
C GLU A 143 23.82 16.07 -3.87
N SER A 144 24.15 17.10 -4.66
CA SER A 144 24.90 16.94 -5.91
C SER A 144 26.15 17.82 -5.88
N ARG A 145 27.30 17.21 -6.13
CA ARG A 145 28.60 17.92 -6.17
C ARG A 145 29.19 17.82 -7.57
N VAL A 146 29.53 18.96 -8.13
CA VAL A 146 30.11 19.03 -9.49
C VAL A 146 31.36 18.14 -9.57
N GLY A 147 31.38 17.26 -10.58
CA GLY A 147 32.48 16.32 -10.81
C GLY A 147 32.58 15.14 -9.85
N LYS A 148 31.77 15.09 -8.79
CA LYS A 148 31.79 13.99 -7.80
C LYS A 148 30.56 13.09 -7.84
N GLY A 149 29.46 13.58 -8.39
CA GLY A 149 28.19 12.85 -8.44
C GLY A 149 27.18 13.31 -7.40
N SER A 150 26.18 12.48 -7.14
CA SER A 150 25.05 12.76 -6.26
C SER A 150 24.90 11.68 -5.20
N THR A 151 24.48 12.10 -4.00
CA THR A 151 24.19 11.24 -2.85
C THR A 151 22.84 11.62 -2.25
N LEU A 152 22.23 10.72 -1.48
CA LEU A 152 21.12 11.05 -0.61
C LEU A 152 21.63 11.33 0.81
N GLU A 153 21.16 12.42 1.42
CA GLU A 153 21.44 12.80 2.80
C GLU A 153 20.15 12.83 3.62
N GLY A 154 20.20 12.34 4.84
CA GLY A 154 19.09 12.27 5.78
C GLY A 154 19.38 11.27 6.90
N GLU A 155 18.47 11.20 7.86
CA GLU A 155 18.50 10.16 8.87
C GLU A 155 18.44 8.78 8.21
N GLU A 156 19.19 7.80 8.72
CA GLU A 156 19.27 6.46 8.11
C GLU A 156 17.90 5.79 8.01
N GLN A 157 17.04 5.98 9.01
CA GLN A 157 15.67 5.47 9.00
C GLN A 157 14.83 6.11 7.89
N ALA A 158 14.95 7.41 7.66
CA ALA A 158 14.23 8.10 6.57
C ALA A 158 14.66 7.59 5.19
N LEU A 159 15.95 7.32 4.99
CA LEU A 159 16.47 6.71 3.76
C LEU A 159 15.90 5.33 3.53
N ARG A 160 15.86 4.48 4.58
CA ARG A 160 15.28 3.13 4.51
C ARG A 160 13.78 3.17 4.25
N HIS A 161 13.03 4.04 4.95
CA HIS A 161 11.60 4.21 4.71
C HIS A 161 11.30 4.62 3.27
N CYS A 162 12.13 5.50 2.69
CA CYS A 162 11.98 5.87 1.28
C CYS A 162 12.15 4.65 0.36
N GLY A 163 13.14 3.79 0.62
CA GLY A 163 13.36 2.55 -0.12
C GLY A 163 12.20 1.57 0.03
N VAL A 164 11.79 1.29 1.27
CA VAL A 164 10.68 0.36 1.58
C VAL A 164 9.39 0.80 0.88
N ARG A 165 9.06 2.10 0.93
CA ARG A 165 7.87 2.63 0.26
C ARG A 165 7.91 2.39 -1.26
N LEU A 166 9.06 2.54 -1.91
CA LEU A 166 9.19 2.25 -3.34
C LEU A 166 9.04 0.75 -3.62
N LEU A 167 9.58 -0.13 -2.76
CA LEU A 167 9.35 -1.57 -2.88
C LEU A 167 7.85 -1.90 -2.75
N GLU A 168 7.17 -1.36 -1.75
CA GLU A 168 5.73 -1.60 -1.54
C GLU A 168 4.86 -1.14 -2.72
N GLN A 169 5.25 -0.06 -3.39
CA GLN A 169 4.50 0.49 -4.52
C GLN A 169 4.69 -0.25 -5.84
N HIS A 170 5.86 -0.85 -6.05
CA HIS A 170 6.26 -1.35 -7.38
C HIS A 170 6.55 -2.85 -7.43
N VAL A 171 6.74 -3.51 -6.28
CA VAL A 171 7.05 -4.94 -6.23
C VAL A 171 5.79 -5.75 -6.00
N ASP A 172 5.50 -6.71 -6.87
CA ASP A 172 4.46 -7.71 -6.63
C ASP A 172 4.92 -8.72 -5.57
N PHE A 173 4.61 -8.41 -4.31
CA PHE A 173 4.99 -9.26 -3.20
C PHE A 173 4.31 -10.64 -3.24
N ALA A 174 3.06 -10.71 -3.70
CA ALA A 174 2.32 -11.97 -3.79
C ALA A 174 2.96 -12.90 -4.84
N GLY A 175 3.31 -12.35 -6.01
CA GLY A 175 4.03 -13.08 -7.04
C GLY A 175 5.40 -13.56 -6.56
N LEU A 176 6.20 -12.71 -5.94
CA LEU A 176 7.49 -13.10 -5.35
C LEU A 176 7.35 -14.21 -4.31
N TYR A 177 6.32 -14.15 -3.47
CA TYR A 177 6.06 -15.14 -2.44
C TYR A 177 5.62 -16.50 -3.02
N SER A 178 4.89 -16.49 -4.13
CA SER A 178 4.44 -17.69 -4.86
C SER A 178 5.52 -18.31 -5.76
N GLY A 179 6.65 -17.62 -5.94
CA GLY A 179 7.68 -18.00 -6.92
C GLY A 179 7.36 -17.55 -8.36
N ASP A 180 6.29 -16.79 -8.55
CA ASP A 180 5.88 -16.20 -9.83
C ASP A 180 6.37 -14.74 -9.92
N ALA A 181 7.66 -14.52 -10.04
CA ALA A 181 8.29 -13.19 -10.03
C ALA A 181 7.91 -12.28 -11.22
N GLU A 182 6.97 -12.70 -12.06
CA GLU A 182 6.62 -12.02 -13.34
C GLU A 182 5.68 -10.80 -13.16
N GLY A 183 5.20 -10.48 -11.94
CA GLY A 183 4.18 -9.45 -11.71
C GLY A 183 4.69 -8.03 -11.38
N SER A 184 5.99 -7.84 -11.23
CA SER A 184 6.54 -6.52 -10.90
C SER A 184 6.69 -5.63 -12.13
N ASP A 185 6.37 -4.34 -11.99
CA ASP A 185 6.67 -3.36 -13.04
C ASP A 185 8.19 -3.15 -13.22
N MET A 186 8.59 -2.28 -14.13
CA MET A 186 10.02 -2.04 -14.41
C MET A 186 10.76 -1.48 -13.19
N VAL A 187 10.13 -0.64 -12.37
CA VAL A 187 10.73 -0.12 -11.13
C VAL A 187 10.87 -1.24 -10.11
N GLY A 188 9.84 -2.10 -9.99
CA GLY A 188 9.85 -3.29 -9.13
C GLY A 188 10.93 -4.28 -9.52
N SER A 189 11.16 -4.50 -10.81
CA SER A 189 12.25 -5.33 -11.31
C SER A 189 13.63 -4.79 -10.90
N TRP A 190 13.83 -3.46 -10.96
CA TRP A 190 15.02 -2.82 -10.44
C TRP A 190 15.14 -2.92 -8.92
N ALA A 191 14.03 -2.72 -8.19
CA ALA A 191 13.99 -2.87 -6.74
C ALA A 191 14.37 -4.30 -6.31
N CYS A 192 13.82 -5.31 -6.97
CA CYS A 192 14.18 -6.71 -6.73
C CYS A 192 15.67 -6.97 -6.98
N ARG A 193 16.23 -6.45 -8.08
CA ARG A 193 17.65 -6.60 -8.38
C ARG A 193 18.57 -5.94 -7.34
N LEU A 194 18.16 -4.80 -6.79
CA LEU A 194 18.97 -4.02 -5.84
C LEU A 194 18.85 -4.51 -4.40
N PHE A 195 17.67 -5.01 -3.99
CA PHE A 195 17.36 -5.26 -2.59
C PHE A 195 16.89 -6.69 -2.28
N CYS A 196 16.33 -7.39 -3.27
CA CYS A 196 15.68 -8.68 -2.98
C CYS A 196 16.56 -9.87 -3.36
N GLY A 197 17.08 -9.91 -4.59
CA GLY A 197 17.97 -10.98 -5.08
C GLY A 197 17.52 -12.39 -4.69
N GLU A 198 18.48 -13.31 -4.61
CA GLU A 198 18.25 -14.70 -4.15
C GLU A 198 17.97 -14.79 -2.63
N GLU A 199 18.26 -13.72 -1.89
CA GLU A 199 18.12 -13.69 -0.43
C GLU A 199 16.69 -13.50 0.05
N LEU A 200 15.78 -13.05 -0.82
CA LEU A 200 14.39 -12.80 -0.44
C LEU A 200 13.68 -14.09 -0.01
N SER A 201 13.89 -15.19 -0.72
CA SER A 201 13.35 -16.50 -0.33
C SER A 201 13.85 -16.93 1.04
N ALA A 202 15.15 -16.67 1.32
CA ALA A 202 15.76 -16.95 2.61
C ALA A 202 15.16 -16.08 3.74
N LEU A 203 14.79 -14.82 3.45
CA LEU A 203 14.07 -13.97 4.40
C LEU A 203 12.64 -14.49 4.66
N PHE A 204 11.94 -14.94 3.63
CA PHE A 204 10.60 -15.53 3.80
C PHE A 204 10.65 -16.76 4.71
N GLU A 205 11.58 -17.68 4.47
CA GLU A 205 11.75 -18.88 5.30
C GLU A 205 12.10 -18.52 6.75
N LEU A 206 13.00 -17.56 6.93
CA LEU A 206 13.41 -17.12 8.26
C LEU A 206 12.21 -16.54 9.03
N LEU A 207 11.48 -15.60 8.44
CA LEU A 207 10.32 -14.99 9.09
C LEU A 207 9.24 -16.02 9.42
N ARG A 208 8.96 -16.96 8.50
CA ARG A 208 8.01 -18.04 8.76
C ARG A 208 8.44 -18.97 9.88
N SER A 209 9.72 -19.34 9.94
CA SER A 209 10.23 -20.17 11.03
C SER A 209 10.07 -19.47 12.38
N MET A 210 10.29 -18.17 12.43
CA MET A 210 10.09 -17.37 13.63
C MET A 210 8.63 -17.28 14.06
N GLU A 211 7.69 -17.11 13.11
CA GLU A 211 6.26 -17.12 13.42
C GLU A 211 5.86 -18.38 14.19
N GLN A 212 6.34 -19.54 13.74
CA GLN A 212 5.98 -20.83 14.31
C GLN A 212 6.72 -21.15 15.61
N ALA A 213 8.04 -20.92 15.64
CA ALA A 213 8.89 -21.38 16.74
C ALA A 213 8.96 -20.39 17.90
N GLU A 214 8.98 -19.09 17.61
CA GLU A 214 9.34 -18.07 18.58
C GLU A 214 8.17 -17.18 18.96
N LEU A 215 7.40 -16.73 17.97
CA LEU A 215 6.28 -15.82 18.21
C LEU A 215 5.02 -16.57 18.67
N GLY A 216 4.83 -17.83 18.23
CA GLY A 216 3.57 -18.55 18.42
C GLY A 216 2.35 -17.83 17.83
N LYS A 217 2.58 -16.91 16.90
CA LYS A 217 1.62 -15.99 16.30
C LYS A 217 1.96 -15.76 14.84
N TRP A 218 0.96 -15.49 14.03
CA TRP A 218 1.12 -15.23 12.61
C TRP A 218 1.07 -13.74 12.34
N LEU A 219 2.05 -13.22 11.60
CA LEU A 219 2.01 -11.84 11.10
C LEU A 219 0.87 -11.69 10.09
N GLY A 220 0.09 -10.62 10.19
CA GLY A 220 -0.83 -10.25 9.11
C GLY A 220 -0.05 -9.98 7.82
N TYR A 221 -0.69 -10.22 6.65
CA TYR A 221 -0.05 -10.11 5.34
C TYR A 221 0.74 -8.81 5.13
N ASP A 222 0.14 -7.67 5.47
CA ASP A 222 0.79 -6.37 5.33
C ASP A 222 2.00 -6.21 6.25
N SER A 223 1.92 -6.72 7.49
CA SER A 223 3.05 -6.70 8.43
C SER A 223 4.18 -7.61 7.97
N PHE A 224 3.86 -8.79 7.45
CA PHE A 224 4.83 -9.72 6.90
C PHE A 224 5.55 -9.10 5.67
N ARG A 225 4.80 -8.51 4.74
CA ARG A 225 5.32 -7.79 3.57
C ARG A 225 6.23 -6.63 3.97
N MET A 226 5.75 -5.74 4.85
CA MET A 226 6.50 -4.59 5.33
C MET A 226 7.79 -5.00 6.03
N LEU A 227 7.72 -6.00 6.92
CA LEU A 227 8.90 -6.51 7.63
C LEU A 227 9.91 -7.10 6.65
N THR A 228 9.47 -7.88 5.67
CA THR A 228 10.34 -8.45 4.64
C THR A 228 11.08 -7.37 3.85
N PHE A 229 10.37 -6.38 3.33
CA PHE A 229 11.00 -5.28 2.59
C PHE A 229 11.93 -4.44 3.46
N THR A 230 11.55 -4.21 4.72
CA THR A 230 12.41 -3.50 5.67
C THR A 230 13.71 -4.25 5.91
N LEU A 231 13.63 -5.57 6.10
CA LEU A 231 14.83 -6.41 6.26
C LEU A 231 15.69 -6.42 5.00
N ALA A 232 15.09 -6.54 3.82
CA ALA A 232 15.83 -6.51 2.55
C ALA A 232 16.62 -5.19 2.38
N VAL A 233 15.98 -4.05 2.61
CA VAL A 233 16.65 -2.74 2.57
C VAL A 233 17.71 -2.64 3.68
N THR A 234 17.41 -3.12 4.88
CA THR A 234 18.35 -3.10 6.02
C THR A 234 19.62 -3.89 5.72
N LEU A 235 19.50 -5.09 5.17
CA LEU A 235 20.68 -5.92 4.83
C LEU A 235 21.61 -5.20 3.84
N VAL A 236 21.07 -4.63 2.78
CA VAL A 236 21.86 -3.85 1.80
C VAL A 236 22.55 -2.66 2.47
N ARG A 237 21.84 -1.91 3.32
CA ARG A 237 22.38 -0.74 3.99
C ARG A 237 23.45 -1.11 5.03
N VAL A 238 23.22 -2.15 5.81
CA VAL A 238 24.19 -2.64 6.81
C VAL A 238 25.47 -3.12 6.15
N ARG A 239 25.39 -3.86 5.03
CA ARG A 239 26.55 -4.28 4.23
C ARG A 239 27.35 -3.09 3.70
N ALA A 240 26.67 -2.00 3.38
CA ALA A 240 27.30 -0.74 2.99
C ALA A 240 27.84 0.08 4.19
N GLY A 241 27.86 -0.49 5.40
CA GLY A 241 28.34 0.18 6.62
C GLY A 241 27.41 1.25 7.18
N LYS A 242 26.13 1.24 6.77
CA LYS A 242 25.10 2.21 7.18
C LYS A 242 24.14 1.59 8.20
N ALA A 243 24.66 1.08 9.28
CA ALA A 243 23.84 0.58 10.37
C ALA A 243 23.33 1.71 11.27
N VAL A 244 22.12 1.55 11.81
CA VAL A 244 21.56 2.44 12.84
C VAL A 244 22.36 2.26 14.12
N GLN A 245 23.07 3.32 14.55
CA GLN A 245 23.93 3.30 15.73
C GLN A 245 23.23 3.85 16.97
N ALA A 246 22.37 4.84 16.79
CA ALA A 246 21.73 5.55 17.87
C ALA A 246 20.65 4.68 18.54
N VAL A 247 20.74 4.61 19.84
CA VAL A 247 19.77 3.96 20.70
C VAL A 247 19.07 5.04 21.51
N PRO A 248 17.79 5.31 21.28
CA PRO A 248 17.05 6.33 22.04
C PRO A 248 17.02 6.02 23.54
N ALA A 249 16.85 7.03 24.37
CA ALA A 249 16.71 6.87 25.83
C ALA A 249 15.49 5.98 26.20
N SER A 250 14.48 5.90 25.31
CA SER A 250 13.31 5.01 25.43
C SER A 250 13.63 3.50 25.31
N MET A 251 14.88 3.13 25.00
CA MET A 251 15.28 1.71 24.86
C MET A 251 15.03 0.90 26.14
N ALA A 252 15.06 1.52 27.32
CA ALA A 252 14.82 0.82 28.58
C ALA A 252 13.43 0.15 28.61
N LEU A 253 12.41 0.81 28.06
CA LEU A 253 11.04 0.29 27.97
C LEU A 253 10.95 -0.89 26.96
N VAL A 254 11.59 -0.74 25.80
CA VAL A 254 11.57 -1.77 24.77
C VAL A 254 12.32 -3.02 25.18
N LYS A 255 13.41 -2.90 25.94
CA LYS A 255 14.20 -4.05 26.44
C LYS A 255 13.42 -4.99 27.37
N THR A 256 12.38 -4.50 28.01
CA THR A 256 11.52 -5.30 28.90
C THR A 256 10.38 -5.99 28.16
N SER A 257 10.19 -5.70 26.87
CA SER A 257 9.13 -6.32 26.08
C SER A 257 9.50 -7.70 25.54
N GLY A 258 8.50 -8.56 25.33
CA GLY A 258 8.71 -9.87 24.69
C GLY A 258 9.25 -9.74 23.27
N GLU A 259 8.84 -8.68 22.57
CA GLU A 259 9.26 -8.38 21.21
C GLU A 259 10.77 -8.09 21.10
N TYR A 260 11.38 -7.57 22.16
CA TYR A 260 12.83 -7.38 22.20
C TYR A 260 13.57 -8.72 22.21
N VAL A 261 13.08 -9.72 22.93
CA VAL A 261 13.66 -11.07 22.93
C VAL A 261 13.59 -11.65 21.52
N HIS A 262 12.44 -11.54 20.86
CA HIS A 262 12.28 -12.00 19.48
C HIS A 262 13.15 -11.22 18.49
N ALA A 263 13.32 -9.91 18.70
CA ALA A 263 14.23 -9.10 17.89
C ALA A 263 15.69 -9.52 18.03
N VAL A 264 16.15 -9.88 19.24
CA VAL A 264 17.49 -10.41 19.47
C VAL A 264 17.68 -11.75 18.76
N GLN A 265 16.70 -12.63 18.81
CA GLN A 265 16.73 -13.93 18.13
C GLN A 265 16.74 -13.72 16.60
N LEU A 266 15.85 -12.88 16.07
CA LEU A 266 15.83 -12.54 14.64
C LEU A 266 17.16 -11.95 14.18
N ALA A 267 17.72 -11.01 14.94
CA ALA A 267 19.01 -10.42 14.62
C ALA A 267 20.12 -11.48 14.58
N GLY A 268 20.16 -12.40 15.54
CA GLY A 268 21.14 -13.49 15.55
C GLY A 268 21.03 -14.42 14.34
N GLU A 269 19.81 -14.75 13.92
CA GLU A 269 19.60 -15.58 12.72
C GLU A 269 19.92 -14.80 11.42
N LEU A 270 19.61 -13.49 11.36
CA LEU A 270 20.01 -12.62 10.24
C LEU A 270 21.54 -12.53 10.13
N GLU A 271 22.25 -12.29 11.25
CA GLU A 271 23.72 -12.22 11.27
C GLU A 271 24.35 -13.52 10.75
N LYS A 272 23.83 -14.65 11.20
CA LYS A 272 24.31 -15.97 10.83
C LYS A 272 24.00 -16.33 9.36
N ARG A 273 22.78 -16.07 8.90
CA ARG A 273 22.31 -16.49 7.57
C ARG A 273 22.80 -15.58 6.45
N PHE A 274 22.94 -14.28 6.74
CA PHE A 274 23.27 -13.26 5.73
C PHE A 274 24.68 -12.67 5.90
N GLU A 275 25.48 -13.21 6.82
CA GLU A 275 26.88 -12.79 7.07
C GLU A 275 27.02 -11.28 7.33
N VAL A 276 26.10 -10.73 8.09
CA VAL A 276 26.08 -9.31 8.50
C VAL A 276 26.30 -9.18 10.00
N ARG A 277 26.60 -7.96 10.46
CA ARG A 277 26.64 -7.62 11.89
C ARG A 277 25.61 -6.55 12.18
N LEU A 278 24.72 -6.82 13.11
CA LEU A 278 23.63 -5.93 13.51
C LEU A 278 23.93 -5.32 14.89
N PRO A 279 24.35 -4.04 14.95
CA PRO A 279 24.58 -3.36 16.23
C PRO A 279 23.26 -3.19 17.01
N ALA A 280 23.37 -2.82 18.30
CA ALA A 280 22.24 -2.69 19.20
C ALA A 280 21.13 -1.76 18.69
N GLY A 281 21.47 -0.74 17.90
CA GLY A 281 20.48 0.13 17.24
C GLY A 281 19.58 -0.59 16.23
N GLU A 282 20.16 -1.56 15.50
CA GLU A 282 19.36 -2.38 14.56
C GLU A 282 18.43 -3.34 15.32
N VAL A 283 18.92 -3.98 16.40
CA VAL A 283 18.09 -4.83 17.24
C VAL A 283 16.92 -4.05 17.84
N TYR A 284 17.18 -2.83 18.27
CA TYR A 284 16.13 -1.93 18.73
C TYR A 284 15.11 -1.59 17.63
N ALA A 285 15.58 -1.26 16.42
CA ALA A 285 14.70 -1.00 15.29
C ALA A 285 13.84 -2.22 14.93
N LEU A 286 14.41 -3.42 14.97
CA LEU A 286 13.67 -4.68 14.79
C LEU A 286 12.61 -4.90 15.89
N ALA A 287 12.93 -4.62 17.14
CA ALA A 287 11.97 -4.76 18.24
C ALA A 287 10.77 -3.82 18.06
N ILE A 288 11.02 -2.59 17.64
CA ILE A 288 9.97 -1.62 17.31
C ILE A 288 9.09 -2.12 16.15
N LEU A 289 9.70 -2.65 15.09
CA LEU A 289 8.97 -3.19 13.94
C LEU A 289 8.08 -4.37 14.34
N LEU A 290 8.60 -5.29 15.15
CA LEU A 290 7.85 -6.44 15.65
C LEU A 290 6.70 -6.00 16.57
N ALA A 291 6.94 -5.03 17.47
CA ALA A 291 5.91 -4.52 18.35
C ALA A 291 4.80 -3.73 17.63
N GLY A 292 5.13 -3.09 16.49
CA GLY A 292 4.14 -2.43 15.61
C GLY A 292 3.45 -3.36 14.62
N ALA A 293 3.85 -4.62 14.53
CA ALA A 293 3.29 -5.56 13.58
C ALA A 293 1.86 -6.00 13.98
N LYS A 294 1.00 -6.20 12.99
CA LYS A 294 -0.32 -6.80 13.20
C LYS A 294 -0.18 -8.32 13.17
N TYR A 295 -0.71 -8.97 14.21
CA TYR A 295 -0.77 -10.42 14.28
C TYR A 295 -2.21 -10.91 14.07
N VAL A 296 -2.37 -12.13 13.58
CA VAL A 296 -3.68 -12.72 13.28
C VAL A 296 -4.37 -13.30 14.50
N THR A 297 -3.65 -13.49 15.63
CA THR A 297 -4.24 -13.90 16.90
C THR A 297 -4.33 -12.72 17.86
N PRO A 298 -5.51 -12.51 18.48
CA PRO A 298 -5.72 -11.37 19.39
C PRO A 298 -5.10 -11.68 20.76
N GLU A 299 -3.91 -11.16 21.01
CA GLU A 299 -3.42 -11.02 22.38
C GLU A 299 -3.11 -9.56 22.71
N PRO A 300 -3.34 -9.11 23.94
CA PRO A 300 -3.17 -7.70 24.31
C PRO A 300 -1.70 -7.30 24.38
N TYR A 301 -1.25 -6.46 23.45
CA TYR A 301 0.16 -6.11 23.20
C TYR A 301 0.74 -4.97 24.04
N LEU A 302 -0.01 -4.33 24.93
CA LEU A 302 0.50 -3.18 25.65
C LEU A 302 0.14 -3.28 27.14
N LYS A 303 0.98 -3.93 27.94
CA LYS A 303 0.76 -3.98 29.39
C LYS A 303 0.90 -2.61 30.07
N GLU A 304 1.75 -1.72 29.56
CA GLU A 304 2.07 -0.44 30.22
C GLU A 304 1.08 0.67 29.97
N ASP A 305 0.40 0.72 28.79
CA ASP A 305 -0.59 1.75 28.46
C ASP A 305 -1.97 1.19 28.16
N TRP A 306 -2.21 -0.04 28.53
CA TRP A 306 -3.47 -0.70 28.26
C TRP A 306 -4.70 0.10 28.73
N ALA A 307 -4.64 0.68 29.93
CA ALA A 307 -5.69 1.53 30.45
C ALA A 307 -5.90 2.77 29.58
N GLY A 308 -4.82 3.41 29.14
CA GLY A 308 -4.88 4.57 28.24
C GLY A 308 -5.50 4.23 26.90
N VAL A 309 -5.14 3.10 26.31
CA VAL A 309 -5.74 2.61 25.03
C VAL A 309 -7.23 2.28 25.22
N GLN A 310 -7.63 1.70 26.36
CA GLN A 310 -9.03 1.41 26.64
C GLN A 310 -9.88 2.69 26.78
N VAL A 311 -9.35 3.68 27.51
CA VAL A 311 -9.99 5.00 27.62
C VAL A 311 -10.09 5.69 26.26
N LEU A 312 -9.04 5.63 25.46
CA LEU A 312 -9.03 6.17 24.12
C LEU A 312 -10.07 5.49 23.22
N LEU A 313 -10.15 4.16 23.28
CA LEU A 313 -11.13 3.36 22.54
C LEU A 313 -12.57 3.76 22.90
N ASP A 314 -12.90 3.83 24.20
CA ASP A 314 -14.23 4.22 24.65
C ASP A 314 -14.58 5.64 24.18
N ARG A 315 -13.68 6.60 24.34
CA ARG A 315 -13.86 7.99 23.89
C ARG A 315 -14.02 8.08 22.38
N LEU A 316 -13.28 7.30 21.61
CA LEU A 316 -13.35 7.26 20.14
C LEU A 316 -14.72 6.71 19.68
N VAL A 317 -15.17 5.59 20.26
CA VAL A 317 -16.46 4.97 19.92
C VAL A 317 -17.62 5.88 20.30
N ARG A 318 -17.59 6.50 21.48
CA ARG A 318 -18.61 7.48 21.91
C ARG A 318 -18.62 8.71 21.02
N GLY A 319 -17.45 9.28 20.73
CA GLY A 319 -17.34 10.45 19.86
C GLY A 319 -17.88 10.19 18.45
N MET A 320 -17.62 9.01 17.90
CA MET A 320 -18.18 8.60 16.60
C MET A 320 -19.69 8.32 16.69
N SER A 321 -20.17 7.76 17.80
CA SER A 321 -21.60 7.57 18.02
C SER A 321 -22.36 8.90 18.02
N GLU A 322 -21.82 9.90 18.70
CA GLU A 322 -22.40 11.25 18.75
C GLU A 322 -22.31 11.97 17.38
N GLU A 323 -21.16 11.90 16.72
CA GLU A 323 -20.91 12.60 15.46
C GLU A 323 -21.74 12.03 14.29
N MET A 324 -22.02 10.71 14.31
CA MET A 324 -22.73 9.99 13.24
C MET A 324 -24.19 9.69 13.55
N ASP A 325 -24.65 9.96 14.79
CA ASP A 325 -25.97 9.56 15.30
C ASP A 325 -26.25 8.05 15.14
N ILE A 326 -25.23 7.22 15.45
CA ILE A 326 -25.27 5.76 15.36
C ILE A 326 -24.81 5.16 16.70
N ALA A 327 -25.57 4.21 17.25
CA ALA A 327 -25.26 3.57 18.53
C ALA A 327 -24.10 2.57 18.42
N PHE A 328 -22.88 3.02 18.06
CA PHE A 328 -21.68 2.17 18.03
C PHE A 328 -21.31 1.60 19.41
N THR A 329 -21.73 2.29 20.49
CA THR A 329 -21.49 1.86 21.87
C THR A 329 -22.18 0.55 22.23
N GLU A 330 -23.18 0.11 21.45
CA GLU A 330 -23.88 -1.16 21.65
C GLU A 330 -23.30 -2.32 20.83
N ASP A 331 -22.28 -2.05 19.99
CA ASP A 331 -21.66 -3.04 19.09
C ASP A 331 -20.35 -3.57 19.72
N GLU A 332 -20.41 -4.73 20.40
CA GLU A 332 -19.21 -5.37 20.98
C GLU A 332 -18.14 -5.70 19.94
N GLU A 333 -18.54 -5.97 18.70
CA GLU A 333 -17.60 -6.36 17.63
C GLU A 333 -16.71 -5.18 17.22
N ILE A 334 -17.24 -3.94 17.23
CA ILE A 334 -16.42 -2.76 16.94
C ILE A 334 -15.39 -2.51 18.05
N TYR A 335 -15.76 -2.72 19.33
CA TYR A 335 -14.83 -2.60 20.44
C TYR A 335 -13.66 -3.57 20.29
N ASN A 336 -13.95 -4.85 20.01
CA ASN A 336 -12.94 -5.87 19.82
C ASN A 336 -12.03 -5.58 18.61
N ALA A 337 -12.61 -5.19 17.48
CA ALA A 337 -11.87 -4.88 16.27
C ALA A 337 -10.98 -3.63 16.41
N LEU A 338 -11.50 -2.56 17.00
CA LEU A 338 -10.73 -1.34 17.27
C LEU A 338 -9.66 -1.57 18.32
N GLN A 339 -9.94 -2.35 19.37
CA GLN A 339 -8.95 -2.69 20.40
C GLN A 339 -7.74 -3.39 19.81
N ALA A 340 -7.96 -4.39 18.95
CA ALA A 340 -6.88 -5.10 18.24
C ALA A 340 -6.10 -4.18 17.29
N HIS A 341 -6.72 -3.09 16.82
CA HIS A 341 -6.08 -2.13 15.91
C HIS A 341 -5.39 -0.97 16.61
N LEU A 342 -6.01 -0.37 17.64
CA LEU A 342 -5.51 0.83 18.31
C LEU A 342 -4.21 0.58 19.07
N GLY A 343 -4.04 -0.56 19.71
CA GLY A 343 -2.81 -0.89 20.41
C GLY A 343 -1.57 -0.78 19.52
N PRO A 344 -1.49 -1.57 18.42
CA PRO A 344 -0.40 -1.45 17.46
C PRO A 344 -0.27 -0.05 16.83
N THR A 345 -1.41 0.67 16.64
CA THR A 345 -1.38 2.04 16.10
C THR A 345 -0.71 3.00 17.06
N VAL A 346 -1.10 3.03 18.34
CA VAL A 346 -0.49 3.87 19.38
C VAL A 346 1.01 3.56 19.49
N PHE A 347 1.37 2.28 19.47
CA PHE A 347 2.77 1.88 19.51
C PHE A 347 3.56 2.42 18.30
N ARG A 348 3.04 2.27 17.07
CA ARG A 348 3.68 2.80 15.85
C ARG A 348 3.86 4.31 15.88
N LEU A 349 2.81 5.05 16.28
CA LEU A 349 2.86 6.50 16.37
C LEU A 349 3.92 6.97 17.38
N ARG A 350 4.01 6.30 18.52
CA ARG A 350 5.00 6.62 19.57
C ARG A 350 6.45 6.40 19.12
N HIS A 351 6.66 5.52 18.15
CA HIS A 351 7.98 5.17 17.63
C HIS A 351 8.23 5.66 16.20
N ASP A 352 7.40 6.59 15.71
CA ASP A 352 7.50 7.17 14.36
C ASP A 352 7.58 6.10 13.24
N ILE A 353 6.86 4.97 13.41
CA ILE A 353 6.79 3.91 12.40
C ILE A 353 5.67 4.25 11.41
N PRO A 354 6.00 4.56 10.15
CA PRO A 354 5.01 4.91 9.14
C PRO A 354 4.17 3.68 8.76
N ILE A 355 2.93 3.94 8.36
CA ILE A 355 2.06 2.98 7.72
C ILE A 355 1.57 3.56 6.40
N THR A 356 1.30 2.71 5.42
CA THR A 356 0.70 3.10 4.15
C THR A 356 -0.58 2.29 3.94
N ASN A 357 -1.65 2.95 3.53
CA ASN A 357 -2.90 2.30 3.15
C ASN A 357 -3.05 2.35 1.62
N PRO A 358 -2.91 1.24 0.90
CA PRO A 358 -2.96 1.24 -0.57
C PRO A 358 -4.33 1.70 -1.10
N ASN A 359 -5.38 1.62 -0.27
CA ASN A 359 -6.75 1.97 -0.65
C ASN A 359 -7.20 3.32 -0.07
N LEU A 360 -6.29 4.15 0.45
CA LEU A 360 -6.62 5.44 1.07
C LEU A 360 -7.55 6.29 0.21
N GLN A 361 -7.22 6.49 -1.06
CA GLN A 361 -8.00 7.33 -1.97
C GLN A 361 -9.40 6.76 -2.23
N GLU A 362 -9.51 5.45 -2.35
CA GLU A 362 -10.78 4.76 -2.55
C GLU A 362 -11.65 4.83 -1.29
N ILE A 363 -11.06 4.60 -0.12
CA ILE A 363 -11.74 4.69 1.17
C ILE A 363 -12.25 6.12 1.38
N ARG A 364 -11.40 7.11 1.18
CA ARG A 364 -11.77 8.54 1.33
C ARG A 364 -12.91 8.93 0.40
N LYS A 365 -12.90 8.44 -0.84
CA LYS A 365 -13.96 8.70 -1.84
C LYS A 365 -15.28 8.00 -1.49
N ASN A 366 -15.22 6.73 -1.15
CA ASN A 366 -16.42 5.90 -0.96
C ASN A 366 -17.08 6.11 0.41
N TYR A 367 -16.28 6.50 1.42
CA TYR A 367 -16.70 6.66 2.82
C TYR A 367 -16.42 8.07 3.36
N ALA A 368 -16.50 9.09 2.50
CA ALA A 368 -16.16 10.48 2.83
C ALA A 368 -16.81 10.98 4.14
N VAL A 369 -18.11 10.71 4.33
CA VAL A 369 -18.86 11.14 5.52
C VAL A 369 -18.27 10.53 6.79
N CYS A 370 -17.95 9.23 6.79
CA CYS A 370 -17.36 8.55 7.95
C CYS A 370 -15.92 9.02 8.17
N PHE A 371 -15.16 9.25 7.08
CA PHE A 371 -13.79 9.72 7.14
C PHE A 371 -13.70 11.11 7.79
N GLU A 372 -14.49 12.06 7.31
CA GLU A 372 -14.57 13.42 7.86
C GLU A 372 -15.09 13.45 9.31
N ALA A 373 -16.05 12.58 9.64
CA ALA A 373 -16.53 12.43 11.01
C ALA A 373 -15.41 11.98 11.94
N LEU A 374 -14.66 10.97 11.54
CA LEU A 374 -13.54 10.44 12.32
C LEU A 374 -12.44 11.49 12.50
N GLU A 375 -12.07 12.23 11.44
CA GLU A 375 -11.10 13.33 11.56
C GLU A 375 -11.54 14.39 12.58
N ARG A 376 -12.83 14.76 12.58
CA ARG A 376 -13.38 15.70 13.56
C ARG A 376 -13.33 15.15 15.00
N VAL A 377 -13.66 13.87 15.16
CA VAL A 377 -13.60 13.20 16.48
C VAL A 377 -12.15 13.13 16.97
N LEU A 378 -11.22 12.70 16.15
CA LEU A 378 -9.79 12.62 16.50
C LEU A 378 -9.23 13.98 16.92
N LYS A 379 -9.60 15.04 16.19
CA LYS A 379 -9.21 16.42 16.52
C LYS A 379 -9.80 16.90 17.84
N LYS A 380 -11.06 16.51 18.17
CA LYS A 380 -11.70 16.83 19.45
C LYS A 380 -11.10 16.05 20.62
N LEU A 381 -10.67 14.80 20.37
CA LEU A 381 -10.07 13.96 21.40
C LEU A 381 -8.72 14.49 21.89
N ASP A 382 -7.95 15.13 21.01
CA ASP A 382 -6.64 15.74 21.27
C ASP A 382 -5.77 14.86 22.20
N SER A 383 -5.66 13.58 21.79
CA SER A 383 -5.00 12.57 22.61
C SER A 383 -3.51 12.47 22.26
N GLU A 384 -2.66 12.60 23.28
CA GLU A 384 -1.21 12.39 23.13
C GLU A 384 -0.88 10.99 22.58
N LEU A 385 -1.73 9.98 22.84
CA LEU A 385 -1.56 8.63 22.33
C LEU A 385 -1.71 8.54 20.81
N LEU A 386 -2.40 9.50 20.17
CA LEU A 386 -2.61 9.60 18.73
C LEU A 386 -1.83 10.76 18.11
N ALA A 387 -0.87 11.32 18.82
CA ALA A 387 0.02 12.35 18.26
C ALA A 387 0.73 11.80 17.01
N GLY A 388 0.64 12.55 15.90
CA GLY A 388 1.22 12.12 14.63
C GLY A 388 0.38 11.16 13.79
N ILE A 389 -0.89 10.89 14.17
CA ILE A 389 -1.79 10.05 13.37
C ILE A 389 -1.91 10.58 11.93
N THR A 390 -1.77 9.69 10.96
CA THR A 390 -1.79 10.01 9.53
C THR A 390 -3.14 9.71 8.89
N GLU A 391 -3.39 10.21 7.68
CA GLU A 391 -4.58 9.85 6.90
C GLU A 391 -4.64 8.34 6.60
N ASP A 392 -3.50 7.69 6.47
CA ASP A 392 -3.42 6.25 6.28
C ASP A 392 -3.94 5.47 7.50
N ASP A 393 -3.59 5.91 8.70
CA ASP A 393 -4.11 5.34 9.95
C ASP A 393 -5.63 5.58 10.07
N VAL A 394 -6.07 6.81 9.76
CA VAL A 394 -7.49 7.16 9.75
C VAL A 394 -8.28 6.28 8.80
N ALA A 395 -7.76 5.99 7.61
CA ALA A 395 -8.41 5.11 6.64
C ALA A 395 -8.65 3.70 7.19
N TYR A 396 -7.71 3.14 7.93
CA TYR A 396 -7.91 1.84 8.59
C TYR A 396 -8.99 1.89 9.67
N LEU A 397 -9.01 2.95 10.49
CA LEU A 397 -10.05 3.12 11.51
C LEU A 397 -11.44 3.31 10.90
N VAL A 398 -11.54 4.06 9.80
CA VAL A 398 -12.79 4.26 9.03
C VAL A 398 -13.42 2.93 8.61
N LEU A 399 -12.61 1.97 8.15
CA LEU A 399 -13.13 0.66 7.72
C LEU A 399 -13.83 -0.09 8.86
N HIS A 400 -13.34 0.01 10.10
CA HIS A 400 -13.99 -0.60 11.26
C HIS A 400 -15.35 0.04 11.55
N PHE A 401 -15.44 1.38 11.51
CA PHE A 401 -16.71 2.09 11.67
C PHE A 401 -17.69 1.80 10.52
N CYS A 402 -17.21 1.73 9.29
CA CYS A 402 -18.05 1.35 8.13
C CYS A 402 -18.61 -0.07 8.27
N ALA A 403 -17.82 -1.02 8.74
CA ALA A 403 -18.29 -2.37 9.01
C ALA A 403 -19.38 -2.37 10.11
N ALA A 404 -19.19 -1.61 11.18
CA ALA A 404 -20.20 -1.45 12.24
C ALA A 404 -21.48 -0.77 11.72
N MET A 405 -21.37 0.26 10.87
CA MET A 405 -22.52 0.88 10.22
C MET A 405 -23.33 -0.13 9.38
N GLU A 406 -22.66 -0.99 8.64
CA GLU A 406 -23.36 -2.04 7.86
C GLU A 406 -24.02 -3.08 8.75
N ARG A 407 -23.43 -3.43 9.91
CA ARG A 407 -24.08 -4.28 10.93
C ARG A 407 -25.29 -3.61 11.52
N SER A 408 -25.19 -2.33 11.94
CA SER A 408 -26.30 -1.56 12.51
C SER A 408 -27.49 -1.46 11.55
N LYS A 409 -27.24 -1.24 10.24
CA LYS A 409 -28.29 -1.27 9.23
C LYS A 409 -29.03 -2.63 9.14
N ARG A 410 -28.33 -3.73 9.39
CA ARG A 410 -28.92 -5.07 9.39
C ARG A 410 -29.73 -5.37 10.66
N MET A 411 -29.36 -4.73 11.77
CA MET A 411 -30.04 -4.91 13.07
C MET A 411 -31.22 -3.96 13.29
N MET A 412 -31.46 -2.99 12.38
CA MET A 412 -32.63 -2.12 12.48
C MET A 412 -33.92 -2.95 12.54
N PRO A 413 -34.76 -2.73 13.55
CA PRO A 413 -36.02 -3.47 13.67
C PRO A 413 -36.85 -3.22 12.42
N VAL A 414 -37.30 -4.31 11.79
CA VAL A 414 -38.15 -4.24 10.60
C VAL A 414 -39.48 -3.59 11.02
N SER A 415 -39.68 -2.35 10.62
CA SER A 415 -40.92 -1.63 10.90
C SER A 415 -42.07 -2.29 10.14
N ARG A 416 -43.12 -2.69 10.86
CA ARG A 416 -44.31 -3.27 10.28
C ARG A 416 -45.28 -2.15 9.90
N VAL A 417 -45.60 -2.01 8.61
CA VAL A 417 -46.49 -0.97 8.11
C VAL A 417 -47.68 -1.57 7.37
N ALA A 418 -48.83 -0.90 7.47
CA ALA A 418 -49.99 -1.16 6.62
C ALA A 418 -50.14 -0.02 5.61
N ILE A 419 -50.41 -0.37 4.36
CA ILE A 419 -50.66 0.60 3.28
C ILE A 419 -52.15 0.70 3.08
N VAL A 420 -52.73 1.89 3.25
CA VAL A 420 -54.12 2.19 2.94
C VAL A 420 -54.18 3.17 1.77
N CYS A 421 -54.87 2.78 0.71
CA CYS A 421 -54.95 3.59 -0.54
C CYS A 421 -56.39 3.78 -1.00
N VAL A 422 -56.87 4.99 -0.99
CA VAL A 422 -58.23 5.36 -1.45
C VAL A 422 -58.44 5.20 -2.99
N HIS A 423 -57.37 4.98 -3.73
CA HIS A 423 -57.45 4.85 -5.22
C HIS A 423 -57.58 3.40 -5.70
N GLY A 424 -57.78 2.44 -4.77
CA GLY A 424 -58.05 1.05 -5.10
C GLY A 424 -56.84 0.09 -5.03
N ALA A 425 -57.13 -1.19 -5.16
CA ALA A 425 -56.19 -2.29 -4.92
C ALA A 425 -54.94 -2.27 -5.82
N GLY A 426 -55.05 -1.82 -7.06
CA GLY A 426 -53.92 -1.76 -8.00
C GLY A 426 -52.85 -0.72 -7.54
N THR A 427 -53.30 0.45 -7.09
CA THR A 427 -52.39 1.48 -6.58
C THR A 427 -51.77 1.06 -5.24
N ALA A 428 -52.51 0.39 -4.36
CA ALA A 428 -52.02 -0.14 -3.12
C ALA A 428 -50.93 -1.22 -3.35
N SER A 429 -51.10 -2.07 -4.35
CA SER A 429 -50.11 -3.07 -4.74
C SER A 429 -48.84 -2.44 -5.32
N LEU A 430 -48.95 -1.44 -6.17
CA LEU A 430 -47.79 -0.70 -6.69
C LEU A 430 -47.01 0.00 -5.57
N LEU A 431 -47.71 0.66 -4.64
CA LEU A 431 -47.07 1.30 -3.49
C LEU A 431 -46.36 0.28 -2.61
N ARG A 432 -46.93 -0.89 -2.40
CA ARG A 432 -46.29 -1.98 -1.68
C ARG A 432 -44.95 -2.36 -2.32
N GLU A 433 -44.94 -2.61 -3.64
CA GLU A 433 -43.70 -2.96 -4.36
C GLU A 433 -42.67 -1.83 -4.29
N LEU A 434 -43.06 -0.58 -4.43
CA LEU A 434 -42.19 0.56 -4.32
C LEU A 434 -41.60 0.73 -2.92
N VAL A 435 -42.41 0.54 -1.86
CA VAL A 435 -41.95 0.61 -0.50
C VAL A 435 -40.98 -0.53 -0.19
N CYS A 436 -41.34 -1.77 -0.57
CA CYS A 436 -40.48 -2.95 -0.35
C CYS A 436 -39.17 -2.87 -1.14
N SER A 437 -39.16 -2.24 -2.34
CA SER A 437 -37.94 -2.08 -3.14
C SER A 437 -36.99 -1.00 -2.61
N LYS A 438 -37.56 0.10 -2.06
CA LYS A 438 -36.77 1.23 -1.57
C LYS A 438 -36.32 1.13 -0.12
N PHE A 439 -37.10 0.45 0.73
CA PHE A 439 -36.86 0.41 2.18
C PHE A 439 -36.73 -1.03 2.65
N LYS A 440 -35.51 -1.49 2.87
CA LYS A 440 -35.20 -2.87 3.31
C LYS A 440 -35.62 -3.15 4.76
N ASN A 441 -35.80 -2.10 5.57
CA ASN A 441 -36.19 -2.17 6.97
C ASN A 441 -37.73 -2.01 7.18
N ILE A 442 -38.52 -2.03 6.11
CA ILE A 442 -39.98 -1.95 6.18
C ILE A 442 -40.58 -3.28 5.70
N ARG A 443 -41.47 -3.86 6.52
CA ARG A 443 -42.30 -5.01 6.15
C ARG A 443 -43.74 -4.56 6.01
N VAL A 444 -44.28 -4.56 4.81
CA VAL A 444 -45.70 -4.31 4.59
C VAL A 444 -46.49 -5.54 5.02
N VAL A 445 -47.28 -5.39 6.09
CA VAL A 445 -48.05 -6.49 6.72
C VAL A 445 -49.49 -6.54 6.25
N ALA A 446 -50.01 -5.42 5.72
CA ALA A 446 -51.36 -5.35 5.15
C ALA A 446 -51.43 -4.26 4.05
N THR A 447 -52.34 -4.46 3.12
CA THR A 447 -52.82 -3.45 2.18
C THR A 447 -54.33 -3.39 2.27
N ALA A 448 -54.89 -2.18 2.36
CA ALA A 448 -56.32 -1.94 2.40
C ALA A 448 -56.70 -0.81 1.43
N THR A 449 -57.92 -0.83 0.98
CA THR A 449 -58.51 0.18 0.09
C THR A 449 -59.64 0.89 0.77
#